data_e8940cf6eed6e52f82dd5e1920e46eb0
#
_entry.id   e8940cf6eed6e52f82dd5e1920e46eb0
#
_cell.length_a   1.000
_cell.length_b   1.000
_cell.length_c   1.000
_cell.angle_alpha   90.00
_cell.angle_beta   90.00
_cell.angle_gamma   90.00
#
_symmetry.space_group_name_H-M   'P 1'
#
loop_
_entity.id
_entity.type
_entity.pdbx_description
1 polymer ?
#
loop_
_entity_poly.entity_id
_entity_poly.type
_entity_poly.pdbx_seq_one_letter_code
_entity_poly.pdbx_strand_id
1 'polypeptide(L)'
;MIKAVIMAGGSGTRLWPLSRAGHPKQFLSLNGDSTMLQSTVKRLDGLNISSSVTICNEAHRFLVAEQLREIDKLDSIILEPVGRNTAPAIAIAALMAADDPLLLVLAADQLIQDEAAFTKAVSQAIPLAQAGKLVTFGIVPNEPHIG
;
A
#
# COMPACT_ATOMS: atom_id res chain seq x y z
N MET A 1 7.73 2.47 16.95
CA MET A 1 7.64 1.33 16.01
C MET A 1 6.62 1.67 14.94
N ILE A 2 6.93 1.45 13.67
CA ILE A 2 6.03 1.73 12.54
C ILE A 2 5.74 0.43 11.81
N LYS A 3 4.47 0.15 11.58
CA LYS A 3 3.99 -0.97 10.78
C LYS A 3 3.40 -0.45 9.47
N ALA A 4 3.85 -0.96 8.34
CA ALA A 4 3.28 -0.62 7.04
C ALA A 4 2.03 -1.48 6.76
N VAL A 5 0.98 -0.84 6.27
CA VAL A 5 -0.27 -1.50 5.82
C VAL A 5 -0.43 -1.21 4.34
N ILE A 6 -0.26 -2.22 3.51
CA ILE A 6 -0.33 -2.10 2.06
C ILE A 6 -1.72 -2.53 1.58
N MET A 7 -2.46 -1.60 1.04
CA MET A 7 -3.80 -1.84 0.51
C MET A 7 -3.69 -2.29 -0.96
N ALA A 8 -3.73 -3.58 -1.19
CA ALA A 8 -3.68 -4.20 -2.53
C ALA A 8 -5.04 -4.80 -2.95
N GLY A 9 -6.12 -4.33 -2.36
CA GLY A 9 -7.48 -4.71 -2.70
C GLY A 9 -8.02 -3.93 -3.91
N GLY A 10 -9.21 -4.32 -4.35
CA GLY A 10 -9.90 -3.70 -5.47
C GLY A 10 -9.71 -4.43 -6.81
N SER A 11 -10.69 -4.31 -7.69
CA SER A 11 -10.68 -4.96 -9.01
C SER A 11 -9.74 -4.30 -10.02
N GLY A 12 -9.37 -3.03 -9.78
CA GLY A 12 -8.38 -2.29 -10.59
C GLY A 12 -8.62 -2.29 -12.11
N THR A 13 -9.87 -2.43 -12.56
CA THR A 13 -10.22 -2.66 -13.99
C THR A 13 -10.18 -1.40 -14.86
N ARG A 14 -9.91 -0.23 -14.29
CA ARG A 14 -9.94 1.08 -15.00
C ARG A 14 -8.93 1.18 -16.14
N LEU A 15 -7.89 0.37 -16.15
CA LEU A 15 -6.88 0.33 -17.21
C LEU A 15 -7.11 -0.81 -18.22
N TRP A 16 -8.35 -1.29 -18.35
CA TRP A 16 -8.66 -2.29 -19.37
C TRP A 16 -8.18 -1.83 -20.76
N PRO A 17 -7.55 -2.66 -21.62
CA PRO A 17 -7.38 -4.10 -21.49
C PRO A 17 -6.13 -4.55 -20.70
N LEU A 18 -5.30 -3.63 -20.21
CA LEU A 18 -4.10 -3.96 -19.42
C LEU A 18 -4.45 -4.55 -18.06
N SER A 19 -5.47 -4.00 -17.38
CA SER A 19 -5.97 -4.53 -16.11
C SER A 19 -7.25 -5.33 -16.30
N ARG A 20 -7.38 -6.41 -15.55
CA ARG A 20 -8.56 -7.31 -15.54
C ARG A 20 -8.82 -7.76 -14.10
N ALA A 21 -10.01 -8.33 -13.85
CA ALA A 21 -10.37 -8.82 -12.51
C ALA A 21 -9.35 -9.84 -11.95
N GLY A 22 -8.81 -10.72 -12.80
CA GLY A 22 -7.76 -11.68 -12.43
C GLY A 22 -6.35 -11.10 -12.38
N HIS A 23 -6.14 -9.88 -12.92
CA HIS A 23 -4.85 -9.18 -12.94
C HIS A 23 -5.05 -7.67 -12.81
N PRO A 24 -5.42 -7.19 -11.61
CA PRO A 24 -5.69 -5.78 -11.34
C PRO A 24 -4.47 -4.88 -11.55
N LYS A 25 -4.72 -3.57 -11.63
CA LYS A 25 -3.71 -2.53 -11.85
C LYS A 25 -2.48 -2.63 -10.94
N GLN A 26 -2.69 -2.90 -9.67
CA GLN A 26 -1.61 -2.97 -8.67
C GLN A 26 -0.58 -4.07 -8.94
N PHE A 27 -0.92 -5.08 -9.74
CA PHE A 27 -0.04 -6.19 -10.10
C PHE A 27 0.61 -6.03 -11.48
N LEU A 28 0.41 -4.89 -12.12
CA LEU A 28 1.01 -4.57 -13.42
C LEU A 28 2.33 -3.82 -13.25
N SER A 29 3.27 -4.08 -14.17
CA SER A 29 4.51 -3.30 -14.33
C SER A 29 4.23 -2.17 -15.32
N LEU A 30 3.85 -1.00 -14.83
CA LEU A 30 3.54 0.16 -15.66
C LEU A 30 4.76 1.07 -15.86
N ASN A 31 5.78 0.92 -15.06
CA ASN A 31 6.94 1.82 -15.05
C ASN A 31 8.22 1.05 -14.67
N GLY A 32 8.77 0.30 -15.62
CA GLY A 32 9.97 -0.49 -15.43
C GLY A 32 9.72 -1.97 -15.07
N ASP A 33 10.67 -2.61 -14.40
CA ASP A 33 10.66 -4.05 -14.12
C ASP A 33 9.87 -4.44 -12.87
N SER A 34 9.43 -3.45 -12.08
CA SER A 34 8.67 -3.70 -10.84
C SER A 34 7.20 -3.44 -11.04
N THR A 35 6.35 -4.28 -10.44
CA THR A 35 4.91 -4.02 -10.39
C THR A 35 4.60 -2.84 -9.46
N MET A 36 3.41 -2.28 -9.54
CA MET A 36 3.01 -1.17 -8.65
C MET A 36 3.02 -1.61 -7.18
N LEU A 37 2.62 -2.84 -6.88
CA LEU A 37 2.73 -3.42 -5.54
C LEU A 37 4.20 -3.47 -5.08
N GLN A 38 5.08 -4.03 -5.90
CA GLN A 38 6.52 -4.10 -5.59
C GLN A 38 7.14 -2.72 -5.40
N SER A 39 6.82 -1.76 -6.27
CA SER A 39 7.30 -0.38 -6.15
C SER A 39 6.83 0.29 -4.86
N THR A 40 5.57 0.04 -4.45
CA THR A 40 5.03 0.57 -3.20
C THR A 40 5.79 0.03 -1.98
N VAL A 41 6.11 -1.26 -1.98
CA VAL A 41 6.84 -1.88 -0.86
C VAL A 41 8.32 -1.48 -0.85
N LYS A 42 8.99 -1.44 -2.01
CA LYS A 42 10.39 -0.97 -2.12
C LYS A 42 10.58 0.47 -1.62
N ARG A 43 9.58 1.33 -1.83
CA ARG A 43 9.59 2.72 -1.35
C ARG A 43 9.75 2.84 0.17
N LEU A 44 9.40 1.79 0.91
CA LEU A 44 9.54 1.75 2.36
C LEU A 44 10.99 1.56 2.84
N ASP A 45 11.91 1.19 1.96
CA ASP A 45 13.32 0.92 2.31
C ASP A 45 14.03 2.16 2.89
N GLY A 46 13.57 3.37 2.54
CA GLY A 46 14.05 4.62 3.12
C GLY A 46 13.48 4.97 4.50
N LEU A 47 12.60 4.14 5.05
CA LEU A 47 11.91 4.36 6.32
C LEU A 47 12.24 3.23 7.31
N ASN A 48 12.23 3.56 8.61
CA ASN A 48 12.43 2.56 9.67
C ASN A 48 11.10 1.80 9.95
N ILE A 49 10.76 0.88 9.06
CA ILE A 49 9.57 0.03 9.15
C ILE A 49 9.93 -1.26 9.88
N SER A 50 9.20 -1.58 10.94
CA SER A 50 9.44 -2.78 11.75
C SER A 50 8.81 -4.06 11.16
N SER A 51 7.68 -3.92 10.50
CA SER A 51 6.94 -5.02 9.85
C SER A 51 5.96 -4.47 8.83
N SER A 52 5.48 -5.33 7.95
CA SER A 52 4.47 -4.96 6.97
C SER A 52 3.31 -5.97 6.95
N VAL A 53 2.15 -5.51 6.52
CA VAL A 53 1.01 -6.36 6.21
C VAL A 53 0.39 -5.91 4.89
N THR A 54 0.19 -6.86 4.00
CA THR A 54 -0.48 -6.60 2.73
C THR A 54 -1.91 -7.13 2.80
N ILE A 55 -2.88 -6.30 2.46
CA ILE A 55 -4.30 -6.66 2.44
C ILE A 55 -4.75 -6.79 0.99
N CYS A 56 -5.25 -7.96 0.62
CA CYS A 56 -5.71 -8.22 -0.75
C CYS A 56 -6.96 -9.10 -0.76
N ASN A 57 -7.62 -9.15 -1.91
CA ASN A 57 -8.69 -10.12 -2.12
C ASN A 57 -8.12 -11.56 -2.08
N GLU A 58 -8.87 -12.48 -1.52
CA GLU A 58 -8.49 -13.89 -1.43
C GLU A 58 -8.10 -14.50 -2.79
N ALA A 59 -8.78 -14.09 -3.86
CA ALA A 59 -8.47 -14.54 -5.21
C ALA A 59 -7.06 -14.16 -5.70
N HIS A 60 -6.45 -13.13 -5.11
CA HIS A 60 -5.13 -12.61 -5.50
C HIS A 60 -4.00 -13.06 -4.56
N ARG A 61 -4.27 -13.90 -3.57
CA ARG A 61 -3.30 -14.27 -2.52
C ARG A 61 -1.98 -14.82 -3.07
N PHE A 62 -2.04 -15.69 -4.07
CA PHE A 62 -0.83 -16.29 -4.64
C PHE A 62 -0.01 -15.28 -5.45
N LEU A 63 -0.67 -14.41 -6.20
CA LEU A 63 -0.03 -13.36 -6.98
C LEU A 63 0.69 -12.35 -6.09
N VAL A 64 0.05 -11.92 -4.99
CA VAL A 64 0.65 -11.05 -3.98
C VAL A 64 1.87 -11.72 -3.34
N ALA A 65 1.71 -12.97 -2.89
CA ALA A 65 2.80 -13.71 -2.24
C ALA A 65 4.00 -13.90 -3.17
N GLU A 66 3.77 -14.22 -4.45
CA GLU A 66 4.82 -14.39 -5.45
C GLU A 66 5.56 -13.07 -5.70
N GLN A 67 4.85 -11.99 -6.00
CA GLN A 67 5.46 -10.70 -6.28
C GLN A 67 6.26 -10.14 -5.10
N LEU A 68 5.79 -10.33 -3.87
CA LEU A 68 6.54 -9.89 -2.68
C LEU A 68 7.73 -10.79 -2.38
N ARG A 69 7.64 -12.10 -2.68
CA ARG A 69 8.77 -13.03 -2.55
C ARG A 69 9.88 -12.72 -3.54
N GLU A 70 9.55 -12.34 -4.78
CA GLU A 70 10.53 -11.96 -5.81
C GLU A 70 11.44 -10.81 -5.38
N ILE A 71 10.97 -9.92 -4.51
CA ILE A 71 11.74 -8.79 -3.99
C ILE A 71 12.19 -8.99 -2.53
N ASP A 72 12.02 -10.19 -1.99
CA ASP A 72 12.39 -10.56 -0.61
C ASP A 72 11.71 -9.70 0.48
N LYS A 73 10.44 -9.32 0.23
CA LYS A 73 9.62 -8.48 1.11
C LYS A 73 8.31 -9.13 1.53
N LEU A 74 8.21 -10.44 1.40
CA LEU A 74 7.02 -11.16 1.85
C LEU A 74 6.99 -11.19 3.39
N ASP A 75 5.96 -10.58 3.93
CA ASP A 75 5.64 -10.60 5.37
C ASP A 75 4.18 -11.10 5.52
N SER A 76 3.38 -10.53 6.38
CA SER A 76 2.01 -10.95 6.63
C SER A 76 1.05 -10.54 5.50
N ILE A 77 0.11 -11.41 5.16
CA ILE A 77 -0.97 -11.12 4.22
C ILE A 77 -2.31 -11.32 4.93
N ILE A 78 -3.20 -10.33 4.83
CA ILE A 78 -4.60 -10.42 5.24
C ILE A 78 -5.46 -10.60 3.99
N LEU A 79 -6.30 -11.62 4.00
CA LEU A 79 -7.18 -11.94 2.89
C LEU A 79 -8.60 -11.41 3.14
N GLU A 80 -9.12 -10.65 2.19
CA GLU A 80 -10.51 -10.22 2.18
C GLU A 80 -11.32 -11.17 1.27
N PRO A 81 -12.33 -11.85 1.80
CA PRO A 81 -13.21 -12.68 0.96
C PRO A 81 -14.08 -11.82 0.03
N VAL A 82 -14.43 -10.61 0.48
CA VAL A 82 -15.19 -9.61 -0.26
C VAL A 82 -14.60 -8.23 0.04
N GLY A 83 -14.29 -7.46 -1.00
CA GLY A 83 -13.82 -6.08 -0.85
C GLY A 83 -14.88 -5.19 -0.22
N ARG A 84 -14.58 -4.58 0.92
CA ARG A 84 -15.48 -3.74 1.73
C ARG A 84 -14.96 -2.31 1.90
N ASN A 85 -14.23 -1.78 0.93
CA ASN A 85 -13.54 -0.49 1.01
C ASN A 85 -12.35 -0.47 1.99
N THR A 86 -11.74 0.69 2.18
CA THR A 86 -10.48 0.86 2.91
C THR A 86 -10.63 0.81 4.43
N ALA A 87 -11.68 1.42 4.98
CA ALA A 87 -11.82 1.57 6.43
C ALA A 87 -11.89 0.23 7.19
N PRO A 88 -12.69 -0.78 6.78
CA PRO A 88 -12.69 -2.08 7.44
C PRO A 88 -11.34 -2.80 7.37
N ALA A 89 -10.64 -2.71 6.24
CA ALA A 89 -9.34 -3.34 6.08
C ALA A 89 -8.29 -2.71 7.01
N ILE A 90 -8.26 -1.38 7.12
CA ILE A 90 -7.38 -0.66 8.06
C ILE A 90 -7.73 -1.03 9.51
N ALA A 91 -9.01 -1.12 9.85
CA ALA A 91 -9.45 -1.51 11.19
C ALA A 91 -8.97 -2.91 11.57
N ILE A 92 -9.05 -3.88 10.66
CA ILE A 92 -8.53 -5.24 10.89
C ILE A 92 -7.01 -5.18 11.10
N ALA A 93 -6.26 -4.45 10.28
CA ALA A 93 -4.83 -4.30 10.44
C ALA A 93 -4.46 -3.67 11.79
N ALA A 94 -5.24 -2.69 12.24
CA ALA A 94 -5.05 -2.04 13.54
C ALA A 94 -5.34 -3.00 14.71
N LEU A 95 -6.42 -3.76 14.64
CA LEU A 95 -6.77 -4.75 15.68
C LEU A 95 -5.76 -5.90 15.77
N MET A 96 -5.10 -6.24 14.67
CA MET A 96 -4.06 -7.27 14.63
C MET A 96 -2.67 -6.74 15.00
N ALA A 97 -2.52 -5.43 15.15
CA ALA A 97 -1.24 -4.82 15.52
C ALA A 97 -1.03 -4.96 17.02
N ALA A 98 -0.01 -5.71 17.43
CA ALA A 98 0.44 -5.78 18.81
C ALA A 98 1.28 -4.53 19.14
N ASP A 99 1.32 -4.15 20.44
CA ASP A 99 2.18 -3.09 20.96
C ASP A 99 1.88 -1.66 20.44
N ASP A 100 0.66 -1.42 19.96
CA ASP A 100 0.16 -0.11 19.52
C ASP A 100 1.15 0.67 18.60
N PRO A 101 1.59 0.09 17.47
CA PRO A 101 2.51 0.75 16.57
C PRO A 101 1.82 1.87 15.80
N LEU A 102 2.59 2.82 15.29
CA LEU A 102 2.09 3.71 14.24
C LEU A 102 1.81 2.89 12.97
N LEU A 103 0.65 3.13 12.36
CA LEU A 103 0.29 2.50 11.09
C LEU A 103 0.55 3.48 9.94
N LEU A 104 1.42 3.09 9.01
CA LEU A 104 1.61 3.77 7.74
C LEU A 104 0.81 3.04 6.67
N VAL A 105 -0.32 3.62 6.28
CA VAL A 105 -1.24 3.01 5.31
C VAL A 105 -0.96 3.53 3.91
N LEU A 106 -0.72 2.63 2.97
CA LEU A 106 -0.37 2.91 1.58
C LEU A 106 -1.28 2.16 0.61
N ALA A 107 -1.70 2.82 -0.45
CA ALA A 107 -2.37 2.17 -1.57
C ALA A 107 -1.33 1.62 -2.56
N ALA A 108 -1.50 0.37 -2.98
CA ALA A 108 -0.57 -0.31 -3.90
C ALA A 108 -0.76 0.10 -5.37
N ASP A 109 -1.75 0.91 -5.68
CA ASP A 109 -2.10 1.34 -7.04
C ASP A 109 -1.73 2.80 -7.35
N GLN A 110 -0.89 3.41 -6.50
CA GLN A 110 -0.41 4.78 -6.66
C GLN A 110 1.05 4.80 -7.10
N LEU A 111 1.30 5.52 -8.18
CA LEU A 111 2.65 5.79 -8.65
C LEU A 111 3.18 7.07 -7.98
N ILE A 112 4.30 6.97 -7.26
CA ILE A 112 5.01 8.10 -6.67
C ILE A 112 6.35 8.22 -7.39
N GLN A 113 6.55 9.35 -8.06
CA GLN A 113 7.77 9.60 -8.84
C GLN A 113 8.92 10.11 -7.95
N ASP A 114 8.61 10.93 -6.96
CA ASP A 114 9.59 11.51 -6.03
C ASP A 114 9.58 10.77 -4.70
N GLU A 115 10.39 9.72 -4.62
CA GLU A 115 10.51 8.89 -3.40
C GLU A 115 11.17 9.65 -2.25
N ALA A 116 12.06 10.61 -2.55
CA ALA A 116 12.69 11.43 -1.52
C ALA A 116 11.68 12.37 -0.87
N ALA A 117 10.80 13.00 -1.67
CA ALA A 117 9.70 13.82 -1.14
C ALA A 117 8.72 12.98 -0.31
N PHE A 118 8.41 11.75 -0.74
CA PHE A 118 7.60 10.82 0.01
C PHE A 118 8.21 10.49 1.38
N THR A 119 9.48 10.08 1.41
CA THR A 119 10.19 9.75 2.66
C THR A 119 10.23 10.95 3.61
N LYS A 120 10.47 12.15 3.09
CA LYS A 120 10.46 13.39 3.87
C LYS A 120 9.08 13.66 4.46
N ALA A 121 8.02 13.54 3.67
CA ALA A 121 6.65 13.77 4.12
C ALA A 121 6.25 12.79 5.23
N VAL A 122 6.58 11.50 5.08
CA VAL A 122 6.34 10.49 6.12
C VAL A 122 7.11 10.84 7.40
N SER A 123 8.38 11.23 7.29
CA SER A 123 9.20 11.61 8.45
C SER A 123 8.61 12.80 9.21
N GLN A 124 8.02 13.77 8.50
CA GLN A 124 7.33 14.91 9.11
C GLN A 124 6.00 14.52 9.76
N ALA A 125 5.33 13.49 9.27
CA ALA A 125 4.07 13.00 9.81
C ALA A 125 4.22 12.21 11.11
N ILE A 126 5.35 11.54 11.32
CA ILE A 126 5.61 10.67 12.47
C ILE A 126 5.37 11.36 13.82
N PRO A 127 5.92 12.56 14.10
CA PRO A 127 5.69 13.23 15.39
C PRO A 127 4.22 13.58 15.64
N LEU A 128 3.48 13.93 14.59
CA LEU A 128 2.05 14.21 14.70
C LEU A 128 1.25 12.97 15.03
N ALA A 129 1.57 11.84 14.36
CA ALA A 129 0.94 10.57 14.64
C ALA A 129 1.27 10.06 16.05
N GLN A 130 2.50 10.22 16.52
CA GLN A 130 2.92 9.92 17.89
C GLN A 130 2.16 10.76 18.94
N ALA A 131 1.76 11.98 18.58
CA ALA A 131 0.91 12.83 19.40
C ALA A 131 -0.59 12.45 19.33
N GLY A 132 -0.94 11.30 18.75
CA GLY A 132 -2.31 10.77 18.67
C GLY A 132 -3.15 11.40 17.55
N LYS A 133 -2.54 12.02 16.55
CA LYS A 133 -3.26 12.60 15.40
C LYS A 133 -3.41 11.59 14.27
N LEU A 134 -4.56 11.61 13.60
CA LEU A 134 -4.70 11.01 12.27
C LEU A 134 -4.10 11.97 11.24
N VAL A 135 -3.10 11.49 10.53
CA VAL A 135 -2.37 12.29 9.54
C VAL A 135 -2.67 11.79 8.15
N THR A 136 -2.99 12.69 7.25
CA THR A 136 -3.19 12.38 5.82
C THR A 136 -2.21 13.19 4.97
N PHE A 137 -1.87 12.65 3.79
CA PHE A 137 -0.99 13.31 2.84
C PHE A 137 -1.82 13.91 1.71
N GLY A 138 -1.81 15.24 1.59
CA GLY A 138 -2.42 15.94 0.48
C GLY A 138 -1.50 15.93 -0.73
N ILE A 139 -2.05 15.57 -1.90
CA ILE A 139 -1.34 15.69 -3.17
C ILE A 139 -1.82 16.97 -3.84
N VAL A 140 -0.89 17.88 -4.17
CA VAL A 140 -1.22 19.08 -4.93
C VAL A 140 -1.44 18.66 -6.38
N PRO A 141 -2.65 18.83 -6.95
CA PRO A 141 -2.90 18.47 -8.33
C PRO A 141 -2.17 19.45 -9.28
N ASN A 142 -1.48 18.89 -10.27
CA ASN A 142 -0.84 19.70 -11.32
C ASN A 142 -1.84 20.14 -12.41
N GLU A 143 -2.94 19.41 -12.53
CA GLU A 143 -4.00 19.65 -13.51
C GLU A 143 -5.37 19.35 -12.89
N PRO A 144 -6.46 20.00 -13.34
CA PRO A 144 -7.80 19.66 -12.90
C PRO A 144 -8.20 18.29 -13.43
N HIS A 145 -8.30 17.29 -12.55
CA HIS A 145 -8.86 15.99 -12.88
C HIS A 145 -10.35 15.98 -12.56
N ILE A 146 -11.16 15.80 -13.57
CA ILE A 146 -12.59 15.51 -13.47
C ILE A 146 -12.67 13.98 -13.59
N GLY A 147 -12.70 13.28 -12.47
CA GLY A 147 -12.69 11.83 -12.41
C GLY A 147 -14.05 11.21 -12.26
#